data_3a8fabe9f0492310fc28f6b3ad460628
#
_entry.id   3a8fabe9f0492310fc28f6b3ad460628
#
_cell.length_a   1.000
_cell.length_b   1.000
_cell.length_c   1.000
_cell.angle_alpha   90.00
_cell.angle_beta   90.00
_cell.angle_gamma   90.00
#
_symmetry.space_group_name_H-M   'P 1'
#
loop_
_entity.id
_entity.type
_entity.pdbx_description
1 polymer ?
#
loop_
_entity_poly.entity_id
_entity_poly.type
_entity_poly.pdbx_seq_one_letter_code
_entity_poly.pdbx_strand_id
1 'polypeptide(L)'
;MKNSIIFLLSLLYIQTFAQVKSSDTQTIIEKEKNAFVQKMNVGNINPNTLNYDLRYQRMDLTVNPSVYHVSGSVTSHFIPNQSISSIYFDLTPQLTVSQVSYHGNSLNFQQLPSNEVKVDFTAALPSSTLDSLTIHYSGAPAVGYNAFSVDTQNSTAILSTLSEPYGAQDWFPTKQSLNDKIERFDIKITAPAQYNVASNGTLMSETLLPGSQKLTFWRTQYPMAAYLAAIAITNYTKLNDVIGSPPFPFVNYIYPSTAADPAAMANIEWTKQAMTTFETYFGAYPFRNEKYGHMQFQFGGGMEHQTMSSMGGFTKQLIAHELAHQWFGDKVTCGAWNDIWLNEGFATFGEHLVNEKLIMTNTQFMNYLIGQKNFITSSPGGSVYVADANLASVNTIFNGRLSYAKGG
;
A
#
# COMPACT_ATOMS: atom_id res chain seq x y z
N MET A 1 20.41 -24.90 59.48
CA MET A 1 20.74 -24.67 58.04
C MET A 1 19.72 -25.36 57.14
N LYS A 2 18.43 -25.10 57.26
CA LYS A 2 17.38 -25.69 56.39
C LYS A 2 16.30 -24.71 55.92
N ASN A 3 16.41 -23.41 56.26
CA ASN A 3 15.38 -22.41 55.92
C ASN A 3 15.79 -21.37 54.90
N SER A 4 16.98 -21.45 54.27
CA SER A 4 17.47 -20.47 53.30
C SER A 4 17.30 -20.86 51.82
N ILE A 5 16.85 -22.09 51.52
CA ILE A 5 16.75 -22.61 50.14
C ILE A 5 15.34 -22.35 49.56
N ILE A 6 14.31 -22.17 50.38
CA ILE A 6 12.93 -22.01 49.92
C ILE A 6 12.68 -20.58 49.41
N PHE A 7 13.45 -19.58 49.84
CA PHE A 7 13.25 -18.18 49.45
C PHE A 7 13.91 -17.83 48.11
N LEU A 8 14.89 -18.64 47.63
CA LEU A 8 15.53 -18.42 46.31
C LEU A 8 14.74 -19.03 45.14
N LEU A 9 13.91 -20.02 45.40
CA LEU A 9 13.10 -20.66 44.35
C LEU A 9 11.82 -19.87 44.06
N SER A 10 11.31 -19.06 44.96
CA SER A 10 10.16 -18.19 44.74
C SER A 10 10.50 -16.92 43.91
N LEU A 11 11.73 -16.45 43.98
CA LEU A 11 12.20 -15.28 43.18
C LEU A 11 12.53 -15.64 41.74
N LEU A 12 12.87 -16.90 41.46
CA LEU A 12 13.10 -17.35 40.06
C LEU A 12 11.78 -17.63 39.33
N TYR A 13 10.66 -17.86 40.03
CA TYR A 13 9.37 -18.11 39.37
C TYR A 13 8.61 -16.84 38.98
N ILE A 14 8.99 -15.69 39.59
CA ILE A 14 8.36 -14.38 39.25
C ILE A 14 9.01 -13.71 38.02
N GLN A 15 10.23 -14.10 37.64
CA GLN A 15 10.88 -13.51 36.47
C GLN A 15 10.50 -14.15 35.12
N THR A 16 9.83 -15.31 35.11
CA THR A 16 9.40 -15.96 33.86
C THR A 16 8.02 -15.58 33.36
N PHE A 17 7.25 -14.79 34.12
CA PHE A 17 5.94 -14.31 33.70
C PHE A 17 5.89 -12.84 33.21
N ALA A 18 7.02 -12.13 33.20
CA ALA A 18 7.11 -10.74 32.77
C ALA A 18 7.51 -10.52 31.30
N GLN A 19 7.65 -11.60 30.53
CA GLN A 19 7.81 -11.52 29.07
C GLN A 19 6.56 -12.03 28.34
N VAL A 20 5.39 -11.46 28.63
CA VAL A 20 4.27 -11.54 27.72
C VAL A 20 4.47 -10.46 26.67
N LYS A 21 4.96 -10.90 25.55
CA LYS A 21 5.03 -10.34 24.20
C LYS A 21 4.24 -9.03 24.01
N SER A 22 4.95 -7.90 24.12
CA SER A 22 4.63 -6.65 23.42
C SER A 22 4.88 -6.78 21.91
N SER A 23 4.91 -8.01 21.38
CA SER A 23 5.70 -8.33 20.19
C SER A 23 4.97 -8.28 18.85
N ASP A 24 3.63 -8.35 18.82
CA ASP A 24 2.99 -8.54 17.52
C ASP A 24 2.82 -7.19 16.80
N THR A 25 2.23 -6.18 17.42
CA THR A 25 2.13 -4.82 16.85
C THR A 25 3.51 -4.19 16.62
N GLN A 26 4.44 -4.27 17.59
CA GLN A 26 5.80 -3.77 17.39
C GLN A 26 6.54 -4.50 16.27
N THR A 27 6.32 -5.80 16.13
CA THR A 27 6.91 -6.61 15.05
C THR A 27 6.32 -6.22 13.68
N ILE A 28 5.02 -5.93 13.61
CA ILE A 28 4.36 -5.41 12.40
C ILE A 28 4.98 -4.07 12.03
N ILE A 29 4.95 -3.10 12.93
CA ILE A 29 5.50 -1.75 12.73
C ILE A 29 6.97 -1.79 12.28
N GLU A 30 7.80 -2.63 12.89
CA GLU A 30 9.22 -2.73 12.50
C GLU A 30 9.40 -3.37 11.12
N LYS A 31 8.57 -4.34 10.77
CA LYS A 31 8.58 -4.96 9.44
C LYS A 31 8.08 -4.01 8.36
N GLU A 32 7.03 -3.24 8.64
CA GLU A 32 6.53 -2.19 7.75
C GLU A 32 7.57 -1.10 7.55
N LYS A 33 8.16 -0.57 8.63
CA LYS A 33 9.27 0.38 8.52
C LYS A 33 10.41 -0.14 7.66
N ASN A 34 10.78 -1.41 7.80
CA ASN A 34 11.82 -2.02 6.99
C ASN A 34 11.40 -2.17 5.52
N ALA A 35 10.11 -2.33 5.23
CA ALA A 35 9.57 -2.31 3.89
C ALA A 35 9.64 -0.91 3.25
N PHE A 36 9.44 0.16 4.03
CA PHE A 36 9.54 1.56 3.60
C PHE A 36 10.99 2.09 3.55
N VAL A 37 12.02 1.28 3.77
CA VAL A 37 13.40 1.73 3.94
C VAL A 37 13.91 2.60 2.80
N GLN A 38 14.32 3.80 3.18
CA GLN A 38 15.27 4.71 2.54
C GLN A 38 14.79 5.56 1.34
N LYS A 39 13.66 6.23 1.43
CA LYS A 39 13.50 7.40 0.58
C LYS A 39 13.74 8.69 1.36
N MET A 40 14.95 9.19 1.30
CA MET A 40 15.28 10.55 1.67
C MET A 40 15.19 11.44 0.43
N ASN A 41 14.00 11.74 -0.04
CA ASN A 41 13.78 12.89 -0.88
C ASN A 41 12.33 13.37 -0.82
N VAL A 42 12.14 14.34 0.04
CA VAL A 42 11.23 15.47 0.01
C VAL A 42 9.74 15.15 -0.13
N GLY A 43 9.12 15.06 1.01
CA GLY A 43 7.71 14.91 1.21
C GLY A 43 6.92 16.21 1.14
N ASN A 44 6.81 16.85 0.02
CA ASN A 44 5.76 17.83 -0.18
C ASN A 44 5.04 17.52 -1.49
N ILE A 45 3.72 17.74 -1.48
CA ILE A 45 2.93 17.76 -2.72
C ILE A 45 3.64 18.72 -3.67
N ASN A 46 3.93 18.24 -4.88
CA ASN A 46 4.53 19.06 -5.91
C ASN A 46 3.60 20.23 -6.25
N PRO A 47 3.99 21.49 -5.95
CA PRO A 47 3.11 22.64 -6.14
C PRO A 47 2.73 22.85 -7.61
N ASN A 48 3.54 22.38 -8.56
CA ASN A 48 3.27 22.47 -9.98
C ASN A 48 2.08 21.59 -10.44
N THR A 49 1.70 20.59 -9.63
CA THR A 49 0.56 19.71 -9.91
C THR A 49 -0.78 20.24 -9.34
N LEU A 50 -0.80 21.36 -8.64
CA LEU A 50 -2.00 21.90 -7.99
C LEU A 50 -2.97 22.59 -8.95
N ASN A 51 -2.59 22.80 -10.21
CA ASN A 51 -3.36 23.55 -11.19
C ASN A 51 -4.35 22.71 -12.02
N TYR A 52 -4.50 21.43 -11.69
CA TYR A 52 -5.47 20.53 -12.32
C TYR A 52 -6.01 19.49 -11.33
N ASP A 53 -7.16 18.91 -11.68
CA ASP A 53 -7.82 17.79 -11.02
C ASP A 53 -7.63 16.52 -11.87
N LEU A 54 -7.07 15.44 -11.28
CA LEU A 54 -6.77 14.19 -11.97
C LEU A 54 -7.96 13.22 -11.85
N ARG A 55 -8.68 13.02 -12.97
CA ARG A 55 -9.93 12.26 -13.00
C ARG A 55 -9.75 10.76 -13.27
N TYR A 56 -8.81 10.41 -14.13
CA TYR A 56 -8.62 9.03 -14.58
C TYR A 56 -7.18 8.79 -14.98
N GLN A 57 -6.69 7.59 -14.67
CA GLN A 57 -5.46 7.09 -15.25
C GLN A 57 -5.65 5.69 -15.85
N ARG A 58 -4.88 5.41 -16.90
CA ARG A 58 -4.71 4.08 -17.47
C ARG A 58 -3.23 3.80 -17.62
N MET A 59 -2.76 2.77 -16.94
CA MET A 59 -1.45 2.16 -17.18
C MET A 59 -1.55 1.10 -18.26
N ASP A 60 -0.69 1.14 -19.24
CA ASP A 60 -0.43 0.04 -20.19
C ASP A 60 1.06 -0.29 -20.07
N LEU A 61 1.43 -1.23 -19.19
CA LEU A 61 2.82 -1.53 -18.85
C LEU A 61 3.24 -2.94 -19.29
N THR A 62 4.49 -3.06 -19.69
CA THR A 62 5.17 -4.34 -19.93
C THR A 62 6.28 -4.50 -18.89
N VAL A 63 6.22 -5.61 -18.16
CA VAL A 63 7.17 -5.95 -17.09
C VAL A 63 7.52 -7.44 -17.13
N ASN A 64 8.68 -7.76 -16.56
CA ASN A 64 9.10 -9.15 -16.36
C ASN A 64 9.64 -9.27 -14.92
N PRO A 65 9.09 -10.14 -14.07
CA PRO A 65 9.54 -10.27 -12.69
C PRO A 65 11.01 -10.72 -12.53
N SER A 66 11.65 -11.16 -13.62
CA SER A 66 13.09 -11.47 -13.62
C SER A 66 13.98 -10.30 -14.07
N VAL A 67 13.38 -9.13 -14.39
CA VAL A 67 14.12 -7.98 -14.95
C VAL A 67 13.71 -6.71 -14.24
N TYR A 68 14.66 -6.01 -13.64
CA TYR A 68 14.43 -4.72 -12.97
C TYR A 68 14.24 -3.61 -14.02
N HIS A 69 13.08 -3.61 -14.64
CA HIS A 69 12.73 -2.69 -15.73
C HIS A 69 11.22 -2.58 -15.90
N VAL A 70 10.75 -1.40 -16.24
CA VAL A 70 9.37 -1.11 -16.63
C VAL A 70 9.36 -0.36 -17.95
N SER A 71 8.39 -0.66 -18.81
CA SER A 71 8.16 0.08 -20.05
C SER A 71 6.68 0.14 -20.38
N GLY A 72 6.25 1.20 -21.04
CA GLY A 72 4.86 1.34 -21.45
C GLY A 72 4.40 2.79 -21.48
N SER A 73 3.15 3.00 -21.13
CA SER A 73 2.55 4.33 -21.12
C SER A 73 1.50 4.51 -20.03
N VAL A 74 1.30 5.76 -19.62
CA VAL A 74 0.19 6.17 -18.77
C VAL A 74 -0.61 7.25 -19.45
N THR A 75 -1.90 6.98 -19.67
CA THR A 75 -2.87 7.97 -20.13
C THR A 75 -3.53 8.61 -18.91
N SER A 76 -3.52 9.93 -18.83
CA SER A 76 -4.14 10.70 -17.75
C SER A 76 -5.22 11.60 -18.31
N HIS A 77 -6.44 11.55 -17.72
CA HIS A 77 -7.50 12.52 -17.97
C HIS A 77 -7.54 13.50 -16.80
N PHE A 78 -7.61 14.78 -17.10
CA PHE A 78 -7.52 15.84 -16.11
C PHE A 78 -8.43 17.02 -16.47
N ILE A 79 -8.77 17.81 -15.46
CA ILE A 79 -9.52 19.07 -15.62
C ILE A 79 -8.66 20.20 -15.07
N PRO A 80 -8.21 21.17 -15.89
CA PRO A 80 -7.49 22.34 -15.39
C PRO A 80 -8.39 23.19 -14.47
N ASN A 81 -7.84 23.60 -13.31
CA ASN A 81 -8.55 24.48 -12.36
C ASN A 81 -8.49 25.95 -12.79
N GLN A 82 -7.55 26.29 -13.66
CA GLN A 82 -7.34 27.60 -14.29
C GLN A 82 -6.87 27.38 -15.73
N SER A 83 -6.76 28.45 -16.52
CA SER A 83 -6.14 28.32 -17.85
C SER A 83 -4.66 27.98 -17.69
N ILE A 84 -4.20 26.92 -18.36
CA ILE A 84 -2.83 26.42 -18.26
C ILE A 84 -2.17 26.28 -19.63
N SER A 85 -0.91 26.68 -19.74
CA SER A 85 -0.07 26.45 -20.93
C SER A 85 0.87 25.25 -20.77
N SER A 86 1.00 24.71 -19.57
CA SER A 86 1.78 23.52 -19.26
C SER A 86 1.13 22.72 -18.11
N ILE A 87 1.43 21.43 -18.07
CA ILE A 87 1.02 20.51 -17.00
C ILE A 87 2.24 19.72 -16.51
N TYR A 88 2.24 19.32 -15.24
CA TYR A 88 3.33 18.60 -14.63
C TYR A 88 2.84 17.27 -14.06
N PHE A 89 3.67 16.23 -14.20
CA PHE A 89 3.48 14.93 -13.55
C PHE A 89 4.73 14.57 -12.79
N ASP A 90 4.56 13.93 -11.64
CA ASP A 90 5.67 13.38 -10.86
C ASP A 90 6.17 12.10 -11.52
N LEU A 91 7.46 12.06 -11.84
CA LEU A 91 8.15 10.89 -12.40
C LEU A 91 9.65 11.02 -12.16
N THR A 92 10.25 9.97 -11.66
CA THR A 92 11.70 9.89 -11.46
C THR A 92 12.48 10.02 -12.78
N PRO A 93 13.60 10.75 -12.85
CA PRO A 93 14.38 10.90 -14.08
C PRO A 93 15.09 9.62 -14.53
N GLN A 94 15.14 8.57 -13.72
CA GLN A 94 15.64 7.24 -14.10
C GLN A 94 14.72 6.55 -15.12
N LEU A 95 13.47 6.95 -15.19
CA LEU A 95 12.50 6.49 -16.19
C LEU A 95 12.46 7.50 -17.34
N THR A 96 13.06 7.13 -18.47
CA THR A 96 13.16 8.02 -19.63
C THR A 96 11.83 8.14 -20.36
N VAL A 97 11.29 9.34 -20.46
CA VAL A 97 10.14 9.64 -21.31
C VAL A 97 10.59 9.70 -22.76
N SER A 98 9.95 8.91 -23.60
CA SER A 98 10.23 8.86 -25.06
C SER A 98 9.29 9.73 -25.88
N GLN A 99 8.07 9.93 -25.41
CA GLN A 99 7.03 10.69 -26.11
C GLN A 99 5.93 11.12 -25.15
N VAL A 100 5.34 12.29 -25.40
CA VAL A 100 4.04 12.67 -24.87
C VAL A 100 3.06 12.83 -26.03
N SER A 101 2.00 12.02 -26.03
CA SER A 101 0.95 12.03 -27.06
C SER A 101 -0.27 12.80 -26.57
N TYR A 102 -0.79 13.70 -27.43
CA TYR A 102 -1.94 14.54 -27.14
C TYR A 102 -2.80 14.67 -28.41
N HIS A 103 -4.03 14.18 -28.40
CA HIS A 103 -4.95 14.20 -29.55
C HIS A 103 -4.31 13.72 -30.88
N GLY A 104 -3.48 12.66 -30.80
CA GLY A 104 -2.78 12.11 -31.96
C GLY A 104 -1.48 12.81 -32.38
N ASN A 105 -1.12 13.92 -31.72
CA ASN A 105 0.11 14.66 -31.95
C ASN A 105 1.11 14.47 -30.81
N SER A 106 2.39 14.75 -31.05
CA SER A 106 3.40 14.82 -30.01
C SER A 106 3.48 16.23 -29.41
N LEU A 107 3.60 16.34 -28.09
CA LEU A 107 3.88 17.59 -27.39
C LEU A 107 5.36 17.69 -27.01
N ASN A 108 5.82 18.92 -26.85
CA ASN A 108 7.10 19.20 -26.21
C ASN A 108 7.02 18.91 -24.72
N PHE A 109 8.07 18.30 -24.17
CA PHE A 109 8.17 18.01 -22.77
C PHE A 109 9.61 18.16 -22.26
N GLN A 110 9.77 18.28 -20.97
CA GLN A 110 11.06 18.32 -20.27
C GLN A 110 10.98 17.41 -19.05
N GLN A 111 11.96 16.51 -18.90
CA GLN A 111 12.18 15.80 -17.65
C GLN A 111 13.10 16.65 -16.76
N LEU A 112 12.63 16.98 -15.57
CA LEU A 112 13.35 17.83 -14.64
C LEU A 112 14.04 17.00 -13.54
N PRO A 113 15.21 17.44 -13.03
CA PRO A 113 15.89 16.75 -11.93
C PRO A 113 15.09 16.68 -10.62
N SER A 114 14.01 17.48 -10.52
CA SER A 114 13.07 17.52 -9.41
C SER A 114 12.06 16.36 -9.40
N ASN A 115 12.27 15.29 -10.19
CA ASN A 115 11.33 14.20 -10.40
C ASN A 115 10.00 14.64 -11.04
N GLU A 116 10.08 15.50 -12.03
CA GLU A 116 8.93 16.03 -12.74
C GLU A 116 9.05 15.83 -14.24
N VAL A 117 7.93 15.63 -14.88
CA VAL A 117 7.77 15.77 -16.34
C VAL A 117 6.89 16.99 -16.59
N LYS A 118 7.47 18.05 -17.14
CA LYS A 118 6.74 19.21 -17.62
C LYS A 118 6.32 18.98 -19.07
N VAL A 119 5.06 19.20 -19.39
CA VAL A 119 4.50 19.10 -20.74
C VAL A 119 3.94 20.46 -21.17
N ASP A 120 4.41 20.98 -22.29
CA ASP A 120 3.98 22.29 -22.81
C ASP A 120 2.90 22.10 -23.89
N PHE A 121 1.75 22.76 -23.73
CA PHE A 121 0.69 22.77 -24.73
C PHE A 121 0.96 23.80 -25.83
N THR A 122 0.56 23.49 -27.07
CA THR A 122 0.70 24.43 -28.20
C THR A 122 -0.23 25.65 -28.10
N ALA A 123 -1.32 25.52 -27.35
CA ALA A 123 -2.23 26.61 -26.97
C ALA A 123 -2.69 26.39 -25.53
N ALA A 124 -2.96 27.46 -24.81
CA ALA A 124 -3.45 27.36 -23.44
C ALA A 124 -4.77 26.58 -23.36
N LEU A 125 -4.85 25.60 -22.47
CA LEU A 125 -6.07 24.88 -22.18
C LEU A 125 -6.98 25.73 -21.26
N PRO A 126 -8.28 25.81 -21.57
CA PRO A 126 -9.22 26.51 -20.70
C PRO A 126 -9.44 25.76 -19.39
N SER A 127 -9.81 26.49 -18.34
CA SER A 127 -10.26 25.88 -17.08
C SER A 127 -11.55 25.07 -17.27
N SER A 128 -11.77 24.12 -16.36
CA SER A 128 -13.03 23.35 -16.23
C SER A 128 -13.39 22.50 -17.47
N THR A 129 -12.43 22.22 -18.35
CA THR A 129 -12.62 21.36 -19.52
C THR A 129 -11.82 20.06 -19.36
N LEU A 130 -12.51 18.94 -19.46
CA LEU A 130 -11.85 17.61 -19.41
C LEU A 130 -10.98 17.44 -20.63
N ASP A 131 -9.72 17.09 -20.40
CA ASP A 131 -8.74 16.77 -21.44
C ASP A 131 -7.89 15.56 -21.06
N SER A 132 -7.02 15.10 -21.98
CA SER A 132 -6.18 13.91 -21.72
C SER A 132 -4.89 13.94 -22.52
N LEU A 133 -3.84 13.33 -21.94
CA LEU A 133 -2.58 13.05 -22.63
C LEU A 133 -2.04 11.68 -22.24
N THR A 134 -1.07 11.18 -22.99
CA THR A 134 -0.40 9.92 -22.72
C THR A 134 1.11 10.13 -22.67
N ILE A 135 1.75 9.72 -21.59
CA ILE A 135 3.20 9.74 -21.39
C ILE A 135 3.73 8.33 -21.66
N HIS A 136 4.62 8.19 -22.65
CA HIS A 136 5.34 6.95 -22.97
C HIS A 136 6.72 7.00 -22.33
N TYR A 137 7.09 5.93 -21.63
CA TYR A 137 8.34 5.89 -20.88
C TYR A 137 8.90 4.48 -20.74
N SER A 138 10.18 4.40 -20.39
CA SER A 138 10.82 3.13 -20.04
C SER A 138 12.08 3.37 -19.21
N GLY A 139 12.49 2.36 -18.45
CA GLY A 139 13.74 2.40 -17.70
C GLY A 139 13.77 1.44 -16.53
N ALA A 140 14.91 1.43 -15.85
CA ALA A 140 15.04 0.80 -14.54
C ALA A 140 14.68 1.85 -13.47
N PRO A 141 13.67 1.61 -12.61
CA PRO A 141 13.38 2.49 -11.49
C PRO A 141 14.60 2.75 -10.60
N ALA A 142 14.57 3.80 -9.78
CA ALA A 142 15.68 4.11 -8.89
C ALA A 142 15.93 2.96 -7.91
N VAL A 143 17.18 2.50 -7.80
CA VAL A 143 17.58 1.44 -6.86
C VAL A 143 17.63 1.97 -5.43
N GLY A 144 17.43 1.09 -4.45
CA GLY A 144 17.44 1.45 -3.02
C GLY A 144 16.10 1.93 -2.48
N TYR A 145 15.06 1.92 -3.30
CA TYR A 145 13.67 2.19 -2.92
C TYR A 145 12.83 0.94 -3.18
N ASN A 146 11.91 0.66 -2.27
CA ASN A 146 11.03 -0.51 -2.42
C ASN A 146 9.82 -0.26 -3.34
N ALA A 147 9.70 0.95 -3.90
CA ALA A 147 8.57 1.34 -4.74
C ALA A 147 8.36 0.42 -5.95
N PHE A 148 9.43 -0.15 -6.49
CA PHE A 148 9.41 -1.20 -7.50
C PHE A 148 10.54 -2.18 -7.17
N SER A 149 10.22 -3.44 -6.95
CA SER A 149 11.18 -4.43 -6.48
C SER A 149 11.08 -5.71 -7.29
N VAL A 150 12.23 -6.27 -7.61
CA VAL A 150 12.39 -7.58 -8.25
C VAL A 150 13.27 -8.44 -7.34
N ASP A 151 12.78 -9.64 -7.00
CA ASP A 151 13.44 -10.57 -6.10
C ASP A 151 13.09 -12.02 -6.50
N THR A 152 13.41 -12.97 -5.65
CA THR A 152 13.04 -14.38 -5.81
C THR A 152 12.36 -14.93 -4.57
N GLN A 153 11.30 -15.70 -4.79
CA GLN A 153 10.62 -16.47 -3.76
C GLN A 153 10.71 -17.97 -4.11
N ASN A 154 11.40 -18.75 -3.28
CA ASN A 154 11.66 -20.17 -3.56
C ASN A 154 12.20 -20.41 -4.99
N SER A 155 13.21 -19.65 -5.38
CA SER A 155 13.82 -19.64 -6.73
C SER A 155 12.89 -19.21 -7.87
N THR A 156 11.70 -18.70 -7.58
CA THR A 156 10.79 -18.13 -8.59
C THR A 156 10.88 -16.60 -8.53
N ALA A 157 11.00 -15.97 -9.69
CA ALA A 157 11.04 -14.53 -9.77
C ALA A 157 9.73 -13.89 -9.27
N ILE A 158 9.86 -12.82 -8.53
CA ILE A 158 8.76 -11.97 -8.07
C ILE A 158 9.06 -10.50 -8.35
N LEU A 159 8.05 -9.78 -8.82
CA LEU A 159 8.02 -8.33 -8.88
C LEU A 159 6.88 -7.85 -7.99
N SER A 160 7.12 -6.84 -7.17
CA SER A 160 6.07 -6.14 -6.45
C SER A 160 6.38 -4.65 -6.30
N THR A 161 5.35 -3.87 -6.02
CA THR A 161 5.45 -2.42 -5.78
C THR A 161 4.99 -2.08 -4.37
N LEU A 162 5.62 -1.04 -3.79
CA LEU A 162 5.24 -0.44 -2.52
C LEU A 162 5.51 1.06 -2.61
N SER A 163 4.48 1.86 -2.76
CA SER A 163 4.60 3.28 -3.14
C SER A 163 4.48 4.26 -1.99
N GLU A 164 4.08 3.83 -0.80
CA GLU A 164 3.94 4.71 0.35
C GLU A 164 5.31 5.15 0.90
N PRO A 165 5.50 6.43 1.28
CA PRO A 165 4.55 7.53 1.08
C PRO A 165 4.72 8.23 -0.29
N TYR A 166 5.90 8.20 -0.93
CA TYR A 166 6.21 9.00 -2.12
C TYR A 166 6.73 8.19 -3.31
N GLY A 167 6.54 6.88 -3.31
CA GLY A 167 7.13 5.95 -4.27
C GLY A 167 6.37 5.80 -5.59
N ALA A 168 5.15 6.31 -5.73
CA ALA A 168 4.39 6.15 -6.97
C ALA A 168 5.14 6.70 -8.19
N GLN A 169 5.78 7.87 -8.07
CA GLN A 169 6.61 8.49 -9.11
C GLN A 169 7.82 7.65 -9.55
N ASP A 170 8.20 6.63 -8.79
CA ASP A 170 9.39 5.83 -9.11
C ASP A 170 9.11 4.79 -10.18
N TRP A 171 7.84 4.49 -10.48
CA TRP A 171 7.51 3.49 -11.47
C TRP A 171 6.41 3.89 -12.46
N PHE A 172 5.64 4.98 -12.20
CA PHE A 172 4.71 5.53 -13.19
C PHE A 172 4.50 7.04 -13.03
N PRO A 173 4.25 7.78 -14.14
CA PRO A 173 3.94 9.20 -14.08
C PRO A 173 2.55 9.43 -13.47
N THR A 174 2.48 10.24 -12.42
CA THR A 174 1.22 10.50 -11.70
C THR A 174 1.26 11.85 -10.98
N LYS A 175 0.22 12.15 -10.23
CA LYS A 175 0.15 13.23 -9.25
C LYS A 175 0.14 12.62 -7.86
N GLN A 176 1.19 12.86 -7.09
CA GLN A 176 1.32 12.32 -5.72
C GLN A 176 0.53 13.18 -4.72
N SER A 177 -0.78 13.15 -4.82
CA SER A 177 -1.69 13.88 -3.93
C SER A 177 -2.54 12.91 -3.13
N LEU A 178 -2.69 13.15 -1.82
CA LEU A 178 -3.62 12.41 -0.97
C LEU A 178 -5.06 12.91 -1.14
N ASN A 179 -5.22 14.18 -1.53
CA ASN A 179 -6.51 14.85 -1.65
C ASN A 179 -7.10 14.79 -3.07
N ASP A 180 -6.25 14.67 -4.09
CA ASP A 180 -6.67 14.52 -5.48
C ASP A 180 -6.53 13.06 -5.88
N LYS A 181 -7.53 12.25 -5.52
CA LYS A 181 -7.57 10.82 -5.81
C LYS A 181 -7.93 10.57 -7.27
N ILE A 182 -7.29 9.59 -7.87
CA ILE A 182 -7.63 9.10 -9.21
C ILE A 182 -9.02 8.45 -9.11
N GLU A 183 -10.04 9.05 -9.71
CA GLU A 183 -11.44 8.59 -9.56
C GLU A 183 -11.71 7.22 -10.17
N ARG A 184 -10.97 6.88 -11.23
CA ARG A 184 -10.99 5.56 -11.88
C ARG A 184 -9.62 5.24 -12.42
N PHE A 185 -9.17 4.01 -12.19
CA PHE A 185 -7.86 3.57 -12.62
C PHE A 185 -7.94 2.23 -13.36
N ASP A 186 -7.44 2.20 -14.60
CA ASP A 186 -7.28 0.99 -15.41
C ASP A 186 -5.81 0.56 -15.38
N ILE A 187 -5.54 -0.65 -14.90
CA ILE A 187 -4.19 -1.20 -14.75
C ILE A 187 -4.06 -2.39 -15.69
N LYS A 188 -3.32 -2.21 -16.78
CA LYS A 188 -3.09 -3.22 -17.80
C LYS A 188 -1.62 -3.61 -17.81
N ILE A 189 -1.35 -4.85 -17.47
CA ILE A 189 0.00 -5.37 -17.30
C ILE A 189 0.22 -6.52 -18.29
N THR A 190 1.19 -6.36 -19.15
CA THR A 190 1.74 -7.43 -20.00
C THR A 190 2.96 -8.03 -19.31
N ALA A 191 2.89 -9.34 -19.03
CA ALA A 191 3.96 -10.10 -18.37
C ALA A 191 4.08 -11.49 -19.00
N PRO A 192 5.18 -12.26 -18.73
CA PRO A 192 5.29 -13.65 -19.19
C PRO A 192 4.11 -14.49 -18.71
N ALA A 193 3.51 -15.28 -19.60
CA ALA A 193 2.22 -15.93 -19.42
C ALA A 193 2.14 -16.93 -18.25
N GLN A 194 3.30 -17.45 -17.79
CA GLN A 194 3.39 -18.36 -16.64
C GLN A 194 3.14 -17.68 -15.28
N TYR A 195 3.19 -16.36 -15.21
CA TYR A 195 2.98 -15.62 -13.97
C TYR A 195 1.55 -15.11 -13.86
N ASN A 196 1.09 -14.95 -12.63
CA ASN A 196 -0.16 -14.30 -12.29
C ASN A 196 0.11 -12.87 -11.80
N VAL A 197 -0.69 -11.93 -12.29
CA VAL A 197 -0.61 -10.52 -11.92
C VAL A 197 -1.74 -10.20 -10.94
N ALA A 198 -1.41 -9.84 -9.71
CA ALA A 198 -2.33 -9.31 -8.73
C ALA A 198 -2.29 -7.77 -8.74
N SER A 199 -3.44 -7.10 -8.53
CA SER A 199 -3.55 -5.65 -8.48
C SER A 199 -4.86 -5.19 -7.85
N ASN A 200 -5.05 -3.88 -7.74
CA ASN A 200 -6.24 -3.21 -7.22
C ASN A 200 -7.50 -3.45 -8.09
N GLY A 201 -8.66 -3.33 -7.49
CA GLY A 201 -9.93 -3.33 -8.21
C GLY A 201 -10.40 -4.71 -8.67
N THR A 202 -11.17 -4.75 -9.73
CA THR A 202 -11.77 -5.96 -10.33
C THR A 202 -10.93 -6.45 -11.50
N LEU A 203 -10.69 -7.76 -11.58
CA LEU A 203 -10.07 -8.39 -12.75
C LEU A 203 -11.07 -8.36 -13.91
N MET A 204 -10.74 -7.62 -14.95
CA MET A 204 -11.60 -7.44 -16.12
C MET A 204 -11.33 -8.52 -17.19
N SER A 205 -10.07 -8.85 -17.44
CA SER A 205 -9.70 -9.90 -18.40
C SER A 205 -8.25 -10.37 -18.22
N GLU A 206 -7.99 -11.60 -18.67
CA GLU A 206 -6.66 -12.14 -18.92
C GLU A 206 -6.63 -12.63 -20.39
N THR A 207 -5.71 -12.12 -21.18
CA THR A 207 -5.63 -12.42 -22.63
C THR A 207 -4.22 -12.87 -22.96
N LEU A 208 -4.10 -14.07 -23.52
CA LEU A 208 -2.82 -14.56 -24.03
C LEU A 208 -2.42 -13.78 -25.30
N LEU A 209 -1.18 -13.39 -25.37
CA LEU A 209 -0.58 -12.67 -26.47
C LEU A 209 0.51 -13.51 -27.13
N PRO A 210 0.91 -13.20 -28.39
CA PRO A 210 2.08 -13.82 -29.01
C PRO A 210 3.35 -13.70 -28.15
N GLY A 211 4.31 -14.60 -28.31
CA GLY A 211 5.58 -14.57 -27.58
C GLY A 211 5.48 -15.00 -26.13
N SER A 212 4.50 -15.87 -25.79
CA SER A 212 4.28 -16.38 -24.43
C SER A 212 4.06 -15.26 -23.40
N GLN A 213 3.38 -14.20 -23.79
CA GLN A 213 2.97 -13.09 -22.94
C GLN A 213 1.49 -13.21 -22.57
N LYS A 214 1.10 -12.55 -21.51
CA LYS A 214 -0.29 -12.42 -21.06
C LYS A 214 -0.55 -10.96 -20.67
N LEU A 215 -1.61 -10.39 -21.22
CA LEU A 215 -2.17 -9.12 -20.78
C LEU A 215 -3.20 -9.39 -19.68
N THR A 216 -2.97 -8.86 -18.49
CA THR A 216 -3.91 -8.87 -17.37
C THR A 216 -4.44 -7.47 -17.16
N PHE A 217 -5.77 -7.32 -17.18
CA PHE A 217 -6.43 -6.03 -17.03
C PHE A 217 -7.25 -5.98 -15.75
N TRP A 218 -6.87 -5.04 -14.86
CA TRP A 218 -7.58 -4.70 -13.63
C TRP A 218 -8.20 -3.31 -13.74
N ARG A 219 -9.31 -3.08 -13.03
CA ARG A 219 -9.97 -1.78 -12.96
C ARG A 219 -10.47 -1.49 -11.57
N THR A 220 -10.16 -0.31 -11.03
CA THR A 220 -10.86 0.26 -9.90
C THR A 220 -11.74 1.42 -10.36
N GLN A 221 -12.96 1.48 -9.81
CA GLN A 221 -13.95 2.53 -10.05
C GLN A 221 -14.18 3.38 -8.79
N TYR A 222 -13.44 3.10 -7.74
CA TYR A 222 -13.42 3.91 -6.53
C TYR A 222 -12.22 4.85 -6.55
N PRO A 223 -12.39 6.12 -6.08
CA PRO A 223 -11.27 7.04 -5.94
C PRO A 223 -10.14 6.44 -5.12
N MET A 224 -8.91 6.51 -5.64
CA MET A 224 -7.73 5.90 -5.06
C MET A 224 -6.56 6.88 -5.07
N ALA A 225 -5.88 7.06 -3.94
CA ALA A 225 -4.65 7.82 -3.88
C ALA A 225 -3.52 7.06 -4.63
N ALA A 226 -2.63 7.80 -5.28
CA ALA A 226 -1.60 7.21 -6.14
C ALA A 226 -0.67 6.23 -5.40
N TYR A 227 -0.41 6.44 -4.09
CA TYR A 227 0.43 5.56 -3.30
C TYR A 227 -0.17 4.16 -3.07
N LEU A 228 -1.51 4.03 -3.19
CA LEU A 228 -2.24 2.77 -3.04
C LEU A 228 -2.25 1.91 -4.32
N ALA A 229 -1.76 2.44 -5.44
CA ALA A 229 -1.66 1.68 -6.69
C ALA A 229 -0.55 0.62 -6.58
N ALA A 230 -0.89 -0.63 -6.91
CA ALA A 230 0.03 -1.74 -6.74
C ALA A 230 -0.10 -2.82 -7.80
N ILE A 231 1.03 -3.46 -8.09
CA ILE A 231 1.10 -4.71 -8.82
C ILE A 231 2.02 -5.69 -8.08
N ALA A 232 1.65 -6.98 -8.11
CA ALA A 232 2.54 -8.05 -7.68
C ALA A 232 2.44 -9.23 -8.67
N ILE A 233 3.58 -9.79 -9.05
CA ILE A 233 3.68 -10.72 -10.20
C ILE A 233 4.64 -11.85 -9.85
N THR A 234 4.12 -13.07 -9.76
CA THR A 234 4.89 -14.30 -9.63
C THR A 234 4.00 -15.52 -9.98
N ASN A 235 4.46 -16.73 -9.68
CA ASN A 235 3.69 -17.98 -9.85
C ASN A 235 2.64 -18.22 -8.76
N TYR A 236 1.87 -17.20 -8.41
CA TYR A 236 0.87 -17.30 -7.34
C TYR A 236 -0.11 -18.46 -7.50
N THR A 237 -0.43 -19.11 -6.39
CA THR A 237 -1.70 -19.84 -6.23
C THR A 237 -2.82 -18.81 -6.04
N LYS A 238 -3.82 -18.87 -6.92
CA LYS A 238 -4.99 -17.99 -6.87
C LYS A 238 -6.15 -18.70 -6.15
N LEU A 239 -6.63 -18.10 -5.07
CA LEU A 239 -7.77 -18.59 -4.30
C LEU A 239 -8.95 -17.63 -4.48
N ASN A 240 -10.09 -18.15 -4.90
CA ASN A 240 -11.30 -17.36 -5.07
C ASN A 240 -12.35 -17.85 -4.08
N ASP A 241 -12.93 -16.92 -3.32
CA ASP A 241 -13.97 -17.15 -2.34
C ASP A 241 -14.88 -15.92 -2.24
N VAL A 242 -15.73 -15.86 -1.25
CA VAL A 242 -16.60 -14.73 -0.93
C VAL A 242 -16.47 -14.31 0.53
N ILE A 243 -16.71 -13.03 0.80
CA ILE A 243 -16.60 -12.42 2.13
C ILE A 243 -17.69 -11.36 2.32
N GLY A 244 -18.01 -11.04 3.57
CA GLY A 244 -18.97 -9.98 3.92
C GLY A 244 -20.44 -10.39 3.84
N SER A 245 -21.32 -9.46 4.24
CA SER A 245 -22.78 -9.66 4.19
C SER A 245 -23.47 -8.38 3.68
N PRO A 246 -24.13 -8.42 2.48
CA PRO A 246 -24.16 -9.48 1.48
C PRO A 246 -22.76 -9.85 0.95
N PRO A 247 -22.57 -11.07 0.43
CA PRO A 247 -21.25 -11.55 0.01
C PRO A 247 -20.73 -10.81 -1.23
N PHE A 248 -19.40 -10.61 -1.27
CA PHE A 248 -18.66 -10.07 -2.41
C PHE A 248 -17.33 -10.83 -2.60
N PRO A 249 -16.63 -10.68 -3.74
CA PRO A 249 -15.43 -11.48 -4.03
C PRO A 249 -14.33 -11.31 -2.99
N PHE A 250 -13.75 -12.44 -2.53
CA PHE A 250 -12.55 -12.54 -1.71
C PHE A 250 -11.49 -13.30 -2.49
N VAL A 251 -10.44 -12.59 -2.96
CA VAL A 251 -9.48 -13.13 -3.92
C VAL A 251 -8.07 -13.02 -3.37
N ASN A 252 -7.38 -14.14 -3.20
CA ASN A 252 -6.04 -14.17 -2.64
C ASN A 252 -5.05 -14.69 -3.67
N TYR A 253 -3.93 -13.99 -3.84
CA TYR A 253 -2.77 -14.34 -4.65
C TYR A 253 -1.62 -14.62 -3.68
N ILE A 254 -1.37 -15.89 -3.37
CA ILE A 254 -0.40 -16.30 -2.36
C ILE A 254 0.65 -17.24 -2.96
N TYR A 255 1.80 -17.33 -2.32
CA TYR A 255 2.83 -18.26 -2.77
C TYR A 255 2.33 -19.71 -2.66
N PRO A 256 2.78 -20.62 -3.57
CA PRO A 256 2.46 -22.04 -3.47
C PRO A 256 2.83 -22.66 -2.12
N SER A 257 3.94 -22.22 -1.51
CA SER A 257 4.35 -22.65 -0.16
C SER A 257 3.38 -22.20 0.93
N THR A 258 2.82 -20.98 0.83
CA THR A 258 1.80 -20.47 1.75
C THR A 258 0.48 -21.20 1.58
N ALA A 259 0.10 -21.52 0.35
CA ALA A 259 -1.09 -22.33 0.06
C ALA A 259 -1.00 -23.75 0.62
N ALA A 260 0.21 -24.27 0.81
CA ALA A 260 0.48 -25.56 1.42
C ALA A 260 0.61 -25.50 2.97
N ASP A 261 0.61 -24.31 3.57
CA ASP A 261 0.68 -24.13 5.03
C ASP A 261 -0.73 -24.03 5.64
N PRO A 262 -1.18 -25.05 6.41
CA PRO A 262 -2.51 -25.03 7.03
C PRO A 262 -2.72 -23.86 8.02
N ALA A 263 -1.65 -23.39 8.68
CA ALA A 263 -1.75 -22.30 9.64
C ALA A 263 -1.98 -20.96 8.93
N ALA A 264 -1.25 -20.70 7.85
CA ALA A 264 -1.46 -19.53 7.00
C ALA A 264 -2.86 -19.55 6.39
N MET A 265 -3.30 -20.70 5.86
CA MET A 265 -4.63 -20.86 5.27
C MET A 265 -5.76 -20.62 6.29
N ALA A 266 -5.61 -21.14 7.52
CA ALA A 266 -6.57 -20.88 8.60
C ALA A 266 -6.66 -19.39 8.96
N ASN A 267 -5.55 -18.65 8.94
CA ASN A 267 -5.53 -17.22 9.17
C ASN A 267 -6.12 -16.42 8.00
N ILE A 268 -5.88 -16.82 6.76
CA ILE A 268 -6.54 -16.23 5.59
C ILE A 268 -8.07 -16.43 5.69
N GLU A 269 -8.53 -17.60 6.05
CA GLU A 269 -9.97 -17.87 6.24
C GLU A 269 -10.56 -17.04 7.40
N TRP A 270 -9.79 -16.82 8.46
CA TRP A 270 -10.19 -15.98 9.60
C TRP A 270 -10.47 -14.51 9.21
N THR A 271 -9.95 -14.03 8.07
CA THR A 271 -10.27 -12.70 7.52
C THR A 271 -11.78 -12.45 7.44
N LYS A 272 -12.57 -13.49 7.19
CA LYS A 272 -14.04 -13.39 7.13
C LYS A 272 -14.66 -12.98 8.47
N GLN A 273 -14.09 -13.46 9.57
CA GLN A 273 -14.52 -13.05 10.92
C GLN A 273 -14.12 -11.60 11.23
N ALA A 274 -12.89 -11.20 10.85
CA ALA A 274 -12.44 -9.84 10.99
C ALA A 274 -13.30 -8.86 10.16
N MET A 275 -13.61 -9.20 8.90
CA MET A 275 -14.50 -8.43 8.03
C MET A 275 -15.87 -8.21 8.67
N THR A 276 -16.50 -9.28 9.18
CA THR A 276 -17.81 -9.18 9.84
C THR A 276 -17.75 -8.27 11.07
N THR A 277 -16.66 -8.34 11.83
CA THR A 277 -16.46 -7.48 12.99
C THR A 277 -16.32 -6.03 12.54
N PHE A 278 -15.48 -5.73 11.56
CA PHE A 278 -15.28 -4.37 11.08
C PHE A 278 -16.54 -3.80 10.42
N GLU A 279 -17.28 -4.60 9.65
CA GLU A 279 -18.58 -4.14 9.12
C GLU A 279 -19.58 -3.79 10.24
N THR A 280 -19.52 -4.49 11.37
CA THR A 280 -20.38 -4.19 12.53
C THR A 280 -20.02 -2.86 13.20
N TYR A 281 -18.73 -2.54 13.31
CA TYR A 281 -18.27 -1.37 14.08
C TYR A 281 -17.93 -0.17 13.19
N PHE A 282 -17.45 -0.38 11.98
CA PHE A 282 -17.03 0.69 11.05
C PHE A 282 -18.04 0.94 9.92
N GLY A 283 -19.07 0.08 9.81
CA GLY A 283 -20.01 0.10 8.70
C GLY A 283 -19.55 -0.77 7.52
N ALA A 284 -20.42 -0.86 6.50
CA ALA A 284 -20.20 -1.73 5.36
C ALA A 284 -18.84 -1.52 4.70
N TYR A 285 -18.21 -2.61 4.23
CA TYR A 285 -16.95 -2.56 3.49
C TYR A 285 -17.05 -1.58 2.31
N PRO A 286 -16.16 -0.56 2.26
CA PRO A 286 -16.37 0.58 1.36
C PRO A 286 -16.21 0.25 -0.13
N PHE A 287 -15.50 -0.82 -0.48
CA PHE A 287 -15.22 -1.22 -1.86
C PHE A 287 -15.95 -2.51 -2.27
N ARG A 288 -17.08 -2.76 -1.68
CA ARG A 288 -17.89 -4.00 -1.81
C ARG A 288 -18.26 -4.35 -3.26
N ASN A 289 -18.40 -3.35 -4.16
CA ASN A 289 -18.71 -3.61 -5.57
C ASN A 289 -17.51 -4.08 -6.40
N GLU A 290 -16.32 -4.19 -5.80
CA GLU A 290 -15.13 -4.73 -6.43
C GLU A 290 -14.74 -6.07 -5.79
N LYS A 291 -13.86 -6.04 -4.81
CA LYS A 291 -13.40 -7.21 -4.05
C LYS A 291 -12.70 -6.78 -2.76
N TYR A 292 -12.36 -7.75 -1.93
CA TYR A 292 -11.23 -7.70 -1.00
C TYR A 292 -10.33 -8.90 -1.25
N GLY A 293 -9.07 -8.80 -0.84
CA GLY A 293 -8.14 -9.92 -0.90
C GLY A 293 -6.74 -9.57 -0.48
N HIS A 294 -5.86 -10.54 -0.64
CA HIS A 294 -4.46 -10.40 -0.32
C HIS A 294 -3.59 -10.74 -1.53
N MET A 295 -2.51 -9.99 -1.73
CA MET A 295 -1.40 -10.40 -2.59
C MET A 295 -0.13 -10.51 -1.74
N GLN A 296 0.53 -11.65 -1.82
CA GLN A 296 1.74 -11.88 -1.05
C GLN A 296 2.92 -11.23 -1.74
N PHE A 297 3.78 -10.55 -0.97
CA PHE A 297 4.98 -9.89 -1.48
C PHE A 297 6.22 -10.27 -0.65
N GLN A 298 7.41 -9.90 -1.10
CA GLN A 298 8.68 -10.33 -0.49
C GLN A 298 9.09 -9.51 0.73
N PHE A 299 8.42 -8.40 1.01
CA PHE A 299 8.70 -7.57 2.17
C PHE A 299 8.09 -8.16 3.45
N GLY A 300 8.62 -7.79 4.61
CA GLY A 300 7.97 -8.07 5.89
C GLY A 300 6.84 -7.07 6.14
N GLY A 301 5.93 -7.37 7.08
CA GLY A 301 4.78 -6.51 7.36
C GLY A 301 3.69 -6.64 6.31
N GLY A 302 2.94 -5.56 6.13
CA GLY A 302 1.89 -5.45 5.13
C GLY A 302 1.92 -4.10 4.43
N MET A 303 0.96 -3.88 3.55
CA MET A 303 0.66 -2.60 2.92
C MET A 303 -0.80 -2.60 2.49
N GLU A 304 -1.49 -1.56 2.82
CA GLU A 304 -2.93 -1.42 2.69
C GLU A 304 -3.43 -1.19 1.25
N HIS A 305 -2.72 -1.63 0.24
CA HIS A 305 -3.15 -1.38 -1.15
C HIS A 305 -4.64 -1.59 -1.34
N GLN A 306 -5.35 -0.56 -1.81
CA GLN A 306 -6.82 -0.52 -1.87
C GLN A 306 -7.40 -1.76 -2.56
N THR A 307 -8.31 -2.45 -1.90
CA THR A 307 -8.99 -3.70 -2.30
C THR A 307 -8.11 -4.96 -2.35
N MET A 308 -6.78 -4.85 -2.15
CA MET A 308 -5.83 -5.95 -2.29
C MET A 308 -4.62 -5.71 -1.39
N SER A 309 -4.76 -5.97 -0.08
CA SER A 309 -3.66 -5.78 0.88
C SER A 309 -2.45 -6.63 0.52
N SER A 310 -1.27 -6.02 0.50
CA SER A 310 -0.02 -6.76 0.29
C SER A 310 0.48 -7.34 1.61
N MET A 311 0.85 -8.61 1.60
CA MET A 311 1.11 -9.37 2.83
C MET A 311 2.49 -10.04 2.79
N GLY A 312 3.37 -9.70 3.73
CA GLY A 312 4.63 -10.44 3.95
C GLY A 312 4.44 -11.72 4.76
N GLY A 313 3.28 -11.89 5.38
CA GLY A 313 2.89 -13.06 6.16
C GLY A 313 1.42 -12.96 6.57
N PHE A 314 0.89 -14.01 7.20
CA PHE A 314 -0.53 -14.09 7.55
C PHE A 314 -0.72 -14.32 9.05
N THR A 315 -0.41 -13.33 9.88
CA THR A 315 -0.86 -13.30 11.27
C THR A 315 -2.22 -12.63 11.37
N LYS A 316 -3.02 -12.97 12.36
CA LYS A 316 -4.36 -12.36 12.55
C LYS A 316 -4.29 -10.86 12.77
N GLN A 317 -3.26 -10.40 13.50
CA GLN A 317 -3.05 -8.98 13.76
C GLN A 317 -2.71 -8.22 12.48
N LEU A 318 -1.77 -8.73 11.67
CA LEU A 318 -1.42 -8.11 10.39
C LEU A 318 -2.63 -8.08 9.46
N ILE A 319 -3.36 -9.18 9.32
CA ILE A 319 -4.60 -9.23 8.52
C ILE A 319 -5.60 -8.18 9.00
N ALA A 320 -5.78 -8.02 10.33
CA ALA A 320 -6.70 -7.04 10.89
C ALA A 320 -6.25 -5.60 10.61
N HIS A 321 -4.95 -5.33 10.74
CA HIS A 321 -4.35 -4.03 10.45
C HIS A 321 -4.62 -3.62 9.00
N GLU A 322 -4.17 -4.43 8.05
CA GLU A 322 -4.31 -4.16 6.61
C GLU A 322 -5.78 -4.12 6.15
N LEU A 323 -6.65 -4.91 6.79
CA LEU A 323 -8.07 -4.86 6.51
C LEU A 323 -8.72 -3.57 7.03
N ALA A 324 -8.34 -3.08 8.22
CA ALA A 324 -8.90 -1.86 8.80
C ALA A 324 -8.55 -0.62 7.97
N HIS A 325 -7.39 -0.61 7.35
CA HIS A 325 -6.98 0.44 6.42
C HIS A 325 -7.94 0.64 5.26
N GLN A 326 -8.69 -0.37 4.85
CA GLN A 326 -9.67 -0.21 3.78
C GLN A 326 -10.73 0.86 4.11
N TRP A 327 -11.04 1.07 5.39
CA TRP A 327 -11.87 2.19 5.88
C TRP A 327 -11.01 3.42 6.17
N PHE A 328 -9.88 3.26 6.88
CA PHE A 328 -9.03 4.34 7.41
C PHE A 328 -7.63 4.28 6.77
N GLY A 329 -7.41 5.07 5.75
CA GLY A 329 -6.25 5.06 4.86
C GLY A 329 -6.69 5.08 3.41
N ASP A 330 -7.54 4.13 3.01
CA ASP A 330 -8.01 4.00 1.64
C ASP A 330 -9.27 4.80 1.36
N LYS A 331 -10.38 4.48 2.02
CA LYS A 331 -11.64 5.22 1.81
C LYS A 331 -11.54 6.62 2.37
N VAL A 332 -11.11 6.74 3.61
CA VAL A 332 -10.83 8.00 4.30
C VAL A 332 -9.33 8.10 4.50
N THR A 333 -8.64 8.81 3.63
CA THR A 333 -7.19 9.02 3.65
C THR A 333 -6.87 10.29 4.44
N CYS A 334 -5.77 10.32 5.19
CA CYS A 334 -5.27 11.54 5.82
C CYS A 334 -5.04 12.64 4.77
N GLY A 335 -5.32 13.89 5.13
CA GLY A 335 -5.20 15.02 4.20
C GLY A 335 -3.75 15.44 3.91
N ALA A 336 -2.84 15.07 4.79
CA ALA A 336 -1.39 15.27 4.68
C ALA A 336 -0.66 14.21 5.50
N TRP A 337 0.58 13.88 5.14
CA TRP A 337 1.41 12.93 5.87
C TRP A 337 1.71 13.35 7.32
N ASN A 338 1.48 14.63 7.64
CA ASN A 338 1.50 15.12 9.02
C ASN A 338 0.50 14.38 9.93
N ASP A 339 -0.62 13.97 9.35
CA ASP A 339 -1.73 13.31 10.05
C ASP A 339 -1.83 11.81 9.74
N ILE A 340 -0.70 11.17 9.42
CA ILE A 340 -0.63 9.73 9.12
C ILE A 340 -1.25 8.85 10.23
N TRP A 341 -1.29 9.34 11.47
CA TRP A 341 -1.95 8.66 12.57
C TRP A 341 -3.44 8.39 12.33
N LEU A 342 -4.08 9.14 11.43
CA LEU A 342 -5.46 8.87 11.00
C LEU A 342 -5.57 7.58 10.17
N ASN A 343 -4.51 7.19 9.47
CA ASN A 343 -4.41 5.91 8.79
C ASN A 343 -3.95 4.85 9.82
N GLU A 344 -2.73 4.97 10.31
CA GLU A 344 -2.05 3.97 11.12
C GLU A 344 -2.64 3.75 12.50
N GLY A 345 -3.04 4.82 13.17
CA GLY A 345 -3.68 4.72 14.48
C GLY A 345 -5.03 4.03 14.39
N PHE A 346 -5.86 4.37 13.42
CA PHE A 346 -7.14 3.67 13.24
C PHE A 346 -6.99 2.22 12.78
N ALA A 347 -5.97 1.89 11.98
CA ALA A 347 -5.64 0.50 11.67
C ALA A 347 -5.19 -0.27 12.92
N THR A 348 -4.34 0.34 13.76
CA THR A 348 -3.96 -0.19 15.08
C THR A 348 -5.18 -0.37 15.99
N PHE A 349 -6.13 0.57 15.98
CA PHE A 349 -7.41 0.40 16.70
C PHE A 349 -8.20 -0.80 16.15
N GLY A 350 -8.14 -1.06 14.85
CA GLY A 350 -8.70 -2.29 14.26
C GLY A 350 -8.09 -3.56 14.86
N GLU A 351 -6.77 -3.59 15.09
CA GLU A 351 -6.13 -4.70 15.81
C GLU A 351 -6.65 -4.82 17.26
N HIS A 352 -6.81 -3.70 17.97
CA HIS A 352 -7.37 -3.70 19.33
C HIS A 352 -8.78 -4.28 19.34
N LEU A 353 -9.59 -3.90 18.37
CA LEU A 353 -10.97 -4.37 18.24
C LEU A 353 -11.05 -5.89 18.02
N VAL A 354 -10.26 -6.46 17.11
CA VAL A 354 -10.26 -7.91 16.90
C VAL A 354 -9.63 -8.65 18.07
N ASN A 355 -8.62 -8.08 18.75
CA ASN A 355 -8.05 -8.66 19.95
C ASN A 355 -9.13 -8.76 21.06
N GLU A 356 -9.91 -7.70 21.27
CA GLU A 356 -11.00 -7.69 22.23
C GLU A 356 -12.13 -8.65 21.88
N LYS A 357 -12.57 -8.65 20.61
CA LYS A 357 -13.80 -9.33 20.21
C LYS A 357 -13.61 -10.77 19.76
N LEU A 358 -12.44 -11.13 19.22
CA LEU A 358 -12.25 -12.40 18.54
C LEU A 358 -11.08 -13.25 19.08
N ILE A 359 -10.05 -12.64 19.66
CA ILE A 359 -8.79 -13.35 19.90
C ILE A 359 -8.51 -13.57 21.40
N MET A 360 -8.77 -12.58 22.24
CA MET A 360 -8.34 -12.56 23.64
C MET A 360 -9.50 -12.72 24.62
N THR A 361 -9.24 -13.33 25.76
CA THR A 361 -10.12 -13.21 26.92
C THR A 361 -10.03 -11.80 27.50
N ASN A 362 -11.03 -11.38 28.30
CA ASN A 362 -11.01 -10.05 28.93
C ASN A 362 -9.72 -9.78 29.72
N THR A 363 -9.20 -10.78 30.45
CA THR A 363 -7.95 -10.64 31.21
C THR A 363 -6.75 -10.47 30.29
N GLN A 364 -6.67 -11.21 29.19
CA GLN A 364 -5.60 -11.08 28.22
C GLN A 364 -5.66 -9.71 27.53
N PHE A 365 -6.85 -9.24 27.17
CA PHE A 365 -7.05 -7.94 26.55
C PHE A 365 -6.67 -6.78 27.49
N MET A 366 -7.05 -6.85 28.77
CA MET A 366 -6.62 -5.85 29.76
C MET A 366 -5.10 -5.80 29.93
N ASN A 367 -4.44 -6.96 29.98
CA ASN A 367 -2.98 -7.02 30.02
C ASN A 367 -2.31 -6.47 28.75
N TYR A 368 -2.90 -6.73 27.59
CA TYR A 368 -2.47 -6.16 26.31
C TYR A 368 -2.57 -4.63 26.33
N LEU A 369 -3.68 -4.04 26.78
CA LEU A 369 -3.85 -2.58 26.91
C LEU A 369 -2.84 -1.96 27.89
N ILE A 370 -2.54 -2.64 29.00
CA ILE A 370 -1.48 -2.21 29.93
C ILE A 370 -0.12 -2.19 29.22
N GLY A 371 0.17 -3.19 28.39
CA GLY A 371 1.36 -3.24 27.56
C GLY A 371 1.45 -2.07 26.57
N GLN A 372 0.36 -1.77 25.86
CA GLN A 372 0.27 -0.61 24.96
C GLN A 372 0.50 0.70 25.69
N LYS A 373 -0.19 0.90 26.83
CA LYS A 373 0.02 2.07 27.68
C LYS A 373 1.49 2.23 28.08
N ASN A 374 2.13 1.15 28.54
CA ASN A 374 3.53 1.18 28.95
C ASN A 374 4.46 1.52 27.79
N PHE A 375 4.19 1.01 26.59
CA PHE A 375 4.93 1.37 25.38
C PHE A 375 4.75 2.84 25.02
N ILE A 376 3.51 3.35 25.00
CA ILE A 376 3.21 4.76 24.72
C ILE A 376 3.94 5.69 25.72
N THR A 377 3.94 5.33 26.99
CA THR A 377 4.53 6.14 28.06
C THR A 377 6.00 5.85 28.36
N SER A 378 6.65 4.98 27.57
CA SER A 378 8.08 4.63 27.73
C SER A 378 9.02 5.81 27.51
N SER A 379 8.55 6.85 26.83
CA SER A 379 9.27 8.11 26.63
C SER A 379 8.30 9.29 26.82
N PRO A 380 8.69 10.34 27.53
CA PRO A 380 7.83 11.48 27.76
C PRO A 380 7.61 12.29 26.47
N GLY A 381 6.40 12.85 26.32
CA GLY A 381 6.04 13.73 25.21
C GLY A 381 5.83 13.01 23.88
N GLY A 382 5.94 13.77 22.81
CA GLY A 382 5.67 13.35 21.43
C GLY A 382 4.23 13.61 21.01
N SER A 383 4.07 14.09 19.79
CA SER A 383 2.78 14.32 19.12
C SER A 383 2.49 13.19 18.15
N VAL A 384 1.22 12.90 17.93
CA VAL A 384 0.76 12.06 16.80
C VAL A 384 0.92 12.82 15.47
N TYR A 385 0.81 14.16 15.51
CA TYR A 385 1.06 15.02 14.38
C TYR A 385 2.57 15.07 14.06
N VAL A 386 2.92 14.79 12.82
CA VAL A 386 4.31 14.85 12.30
C VAL A 386 4.60 16.26 11.83
N ALA A 387 5.59 16.92 12.42
CA ALA A 387 5.97 18.27 12.02
C ALA A 387 6.54 18.31 10.60
N ASP A 388 6.32 19.40 9.85
CA ASP A 388 6.77 19.56 8.45
C ASP A 388 8.25 19.26 8.25
N ALA A 389 9.10 19.69 9.16
CA ALA A 389 10.54 19.45 9.12
C ALA A 389 10.92 17.94 9.17
N ASN A 390 9.98 17.09 9.55
CA ASN A 390 10.20 15.66 9.76
C ASN A 390 9.56 14.78 8.66
N LEU A 391 8.84 15.37 7.71
CA LEU A 391 8.16 14.65 6.62
C LEU A 391 9.14 14.01 5.61
N ALA A 392 10.39 14.42 5.60
CA ALA A 392 11.43 13.80 4.79
C ALA A 392 11.91 12.44 5.35
N SER A 393 11.49 12.06 6.56
CA SER A 393 11.93 10.83 7.24
C SER A 393 10.79 9.86 7.42
N VAL A 394 10.82 8.74 6.69
CA VAL A 394 9.90 7.61 6.88
C VAL A 394 9.84 7.13 8.33
N ASN A 395 10.98 7.09 9.03
CA ASN A 395 11.03 6.71 10.46
C ASN A 395 10.24 7.65 11.38
N THR A 396 10.05 8.90 10.95
CA THR A 396 9.28 9.88 11.72
C THR A 396 7.80 9.82 11.34
N ILE A 397 7.49 9.65 10.06
CA ILE A 397 6.12 9.46 9.57
C ILE A 397 5.55 8.19 10.21
N PHE A 398 6.21 7.04 10.03
CA PHE A 398 5.78 5.73 10.55
C PHE A 398 6.39 5.44 11.92
N ASN A 399 6.12 6.32 12.89
CA ASN A 399 6.61 6.15 14.26
C ASN A 399 5.70 5.24 15.07
N GLY A 400 6.17 4.00 15.34
CA GLY A 400 5.38 2.98 16.03
C GLY A 400 4.80 3.38 17.38
N ARG A 401 5.50 4.21 18.15
CA ARG A 401 4.99 4.69 19.45
C ARG A 401 3.98 5.83 19.28
N LEU A 402 4.15 6.68 18.28
CA LEU A 402 3.35 7.90 18.14
C LEU A 402 2.24 7.74 17.09
N SER A 403 2.58 7.41 15.85
CA SER A 403 1.60 7.32 14.76
C SER A 403 0.69 6.09 14.93
N TYR A 404 1.26 4.95 15.34
CA TYR A 404 0.52 3.69 15.54
C TYR A 404 -0.07 3.60 16.96
N ALA A 405 0.74 3.28 17.96
CA ALA A 405 0.23 2.92 19.28
C ALA A 405 -0.46 4.06 20.03
N LYS A 406 0.03 5.31 19.92
CA LYS A 406 -0.62 6.47 20.55
C LYS A 406 -1.77 7.01 19.68
N GLY A 407 -1.73 6.81 18.38
CA GLY A 407 -2.79 7.15 17.43
C GLY A 407 -4.01 6.25 17.60
N GLY A 408 -3.80 4.94 17.85
CA GLY A 408 -4.84 3.94 18.13
C GLY A 408 -5.31 3.98 19.56
#